data_3f7d9d05ed22a9915de0be5b1b4b27d1
#
_entry.id   3f7d9d05ed22a9915de0be5b1b4b27d1
#
_cell.length_a   1.000
_cell.length_b   1.000
_cell.length_c   1.000
_cell.angle_alpha   90.00
_cell.angle_beta   90.00
_cell.angle_gamma   90.00
#
_symmetry.space_group_name_H-M   'P 1'
#
loop_
_entity.id
_entity.type
_entity.pdbx_description
1 polymer ?
#
loop_
_entity_poly.entity_id
_entity_poly.type
_entity_poly.pdbx_seq_one_letter_code
_entity_poly.pdbx_strand_id
1 'polypeptide(L)'
;MKPIRLMTYRNGSAIPTLPEQSLSNSSELFQVYGQTPGYTPILVVASIDETPIAKLQAVIRRSVRIFPPSLIKRCEIFGIGEYFNDTYSQEELFGLMLEHLTNEVLKDCFLIEFRNLPTALFGYKLFRRNGYFPINWIRVYNSLHNLSPEERLESKRKRQINRSFKYGVTLQEAQTEEDKKTFLQLLKLHYSSKLRKHFPDTKLFQLLTQGSTTGSISRIFTVKYKNIIIGGSFCMYSCDRAYLCFSFGLRKTFAWLHPNTMAIWAALIDAYQRGYPHFEFIDAGLPFQKVGYRNFILSFGGKQVSTRRWFRFRWEWINKLFTKLYQ
;
A
#
# COMPACT_ATOMS: atom_id res chain seq x y z
N MET A 1 -0.55 3.11 37.39
CA MET A 1 -0.89 2.54 36.06
C MET A 1 -0.40 1.11 36.03
N LYS A 2 -1.17 0.17 35.46
CA LYS A 2 -0.71 -1.21 35.31
C LYS A 2 0.37 -1.27 34.24
N PRO A 3 1.37 -2.17 34.37
CA PRO A 3 2.46 -2.28 33.39
C PRO A 3 1.93 -2.77 32.04
N ILE A 4 2.35 -2.10 30.97
CA ILE A 4 2.06 -2.52 29.60
C ILE A 4 3.10 -3.55 29.18
N ARG A 5 2.66 -4.73 28.78
CA ARG A 5 3.51 -5.79 28.23
C ARG A 5 3.49 -5.72 26.71
N LEU A 6 4.66 -5.75 26.08
CA LEU A 6 4.81 -5.81 24.62
C LEU A 6 5.23 -7.21 24.20
N MET A 7 4.52 -7.77 23.24
CA MET A 7 4.82 -9.09 22.67
C MET A 7 4.98 -8.99 21.16
N THR A 8 5.97 -9.72 20.62
CA THR A 8 6.22 -9.77 19.18
C THR A 8 5.87 -11.15 18.63
N TYR A 9 5.00 -11.17 17.63
CA TYR A 9 4.66 -12.37 16.87
C TYR A 9 5.32 -12.31 15.50
N ARG A 10 5.87 -13.44 15.07
CA ARG A 10 6.53 -13.61 13.77
C ARG A 10 5.88 -14.76 13.02
N ASN A 11 6.30 -14.99 11.79
CA ASN A 11 5.84 -16.12 10.98
C ASN A 11 5.92 -17.44 11.75
N GLY A 12 4.84 -18.23 11.75
CA GLY A 12 4.71 -19.48 12.50
C GLY A 12 4.22 -19.35 13.95
N SER A 13 4.11 -18.13 14.50
CA SER A 13 3.54 -17.90 15.83
C SER A 13 2.02 -17.93 15.79
N ALA A 14 1.40 -18.55 16.78
CA ALA A 14 -0.05 -18.42 16.99
C ALA A 14 -0.38 -16.97 17.39
N ILE A 15 -1.09 -16.26 16.53
CA ILE A 15 -1.52 -14.89 16.80
C ILE A 15 -2.82 -14.95 17.61
N PRO A 16 -2.94 -14.17 18.71
CA PRO A 16 -4.20 -14.07 19.43
C PRO A 16 -5.30 -13.48 18.52
N THR A 17 -6.54 -13.85 18.77
CA THR A 17 -7.69 -13.21 18.11
C THR A 17 -7.76 -11.75 18.56
N LEU A 18 -7.61 -10.83 17.61
CA LEU A 18 -7.58 -9.40 17.84
C LEU A 18 -8.67 -8.72 17.01
N PRO A 19 -9.26 -7.62 17.50
CA PRO A 19 -10.12 -6.78 16.67
C PRO A 19 -9.38 -6.32 15.42
N GLU A 20 -10.10 -6.16 14.30
CA GLU A 20 -9.55 -5.72 13.02
C GLU A 20 -10.29 -4.49 12.52
N GLN A 21 -9.57 -3.39 12.34
CA GLN A 21 -10.10 -2.11 11.86
C GLN A 21 -9.52 -1.70 10.50
N SER A 22 -8.38 -2.28 10.13
CA SER A 22 -7.72 -1.95 8.86
C SER A 22 -7.05 -3.17 8.24
N LEU A 23 -7.02 -3.21 6.92
CA LEU A 23 -6.34 -4.27 6.18
C LEU A 23 -4.85 -4.38 6.55
N SER A 24 -4.17 -3.25 6.75
CA SER A 24 -2.73 -3.23 7.05
C SER A 24 -2.35 -3.89 8.37
N ASN A 25 -3.30 -4.08 9.27
CA ASN A 25 -3.12 -4.72 10.57
C ASN A 25 -3.98 -5.98 10.74
N SER A 26 -4.49 -6.54 9.61
CA SER A 26 -5.32 -7.74 9.65
C SER A 26 -4.51 -9.02 9.81
N SER A 27 -5.11 -10.01 10.45
CA SER A 27 -4.56 -11.37 10.58
C SER A 27 -4.43 -12.04 9.21
N GLU A 28 -5.36 -11.77 8.30
CA GLU A 28 -5.34 -12.27 6.93
C GLU A 28 -4.09 -11.79 6.18
N LEU A 29 -3.80 -10.48 6.20
CA LEU A 29 -2.60 -9.95 5.55
C LEU A 29 -1.31 -10.45 6.21
N PHE A 30 -1.31 -10.65 7.53
CA PHE A 30 -0.19 -11.28 8.23
C PHE A 30 0.07 -12.70 7.71
N GLN A 31 -0.96 -13.52 7.57
CA GLN A 31 -0.85 -14.89 7.05
C GLN A 31 -0.39 -14.90 5.59
N VAL A 32 -0.93 -14.02 4.75
CA VAL A 32 -0.50 -13.85 3.35
C VAL A 32 0.99 -13.54 3.27
N TYR A 33 1.47 -12.61 4.08
CA TYR A 33 2.90 -12.32 4.12
C TYR A 33 3.73 -13.52 4.61
N GLY A 34 3.24 -14.25 5.61
CA GLY A 34 3.91 -15.45 6.13
C GLY A 34 4.08 -16.57 5.11
N GLN A 35 3.13 -16.68 4.18
CA GLN A 35 3.14 -17.67 3.11
C GLN A 35 3.84 -17.18 1.83
N THR A 36 4.25 -15.92 1.78
CA THR A 36 4.89 -15.33 0.60
C THR A 36 6.42 -15.45 0.69
N PRO A 37 7.10 -16.05 -0.30
CA PRO A 37 8.55 -16.17 -0.29
C PRO A 37 9.26 -14.81 -0.18
N GLY A 38 10.22 -14.72 0.74
CA GLY A 38 11.01 -13.49 0.96
C GLY A 38 10.31 -12.41 1.78
N TYR A 39 9.13 -12.71 2.33
CA TYR A 39 8.40 -11.85 3.26
C TYR A 39 8.44 -12.45 4.67
N THR A 40 8.56 -11.62 5.69
CA THR A 40 8.47 -12.01 7.10
C THR A 40 7.58 -11.01 7.81
N PRO A 41 6.33 -11.37 8.13
CA PRO A 41 5.45 -10.51 8.89
C PRO A 41 5.91 -10.41 10.34
N ILE A 42 5.65 -9.28 10.95
CA ILE A 42 5.90 -8.99 12.36
C ILE A 42 4.66 -8.27 12.90
N LEU A 43 4.16 -8.74 14.03
CA LEU A 43 3.06 -8.10 14.75
C LEU A 43 3.53 -7.82 16.17
N VAL A 44 3.51 -6.55 16.56
CA VAL A 44 3.70 -6.13 17.96
C VAL A 44 2.33 -5.90 18.57
N VAL A 45 2.09 -6.52 19.72
CA VAL A 45 0.86 -6.37 20.51
C VAL A 45 1.21 -5.80 21.86
N ALA A 46 0.52 -4.74 22.26
CA ALA A 46 0.55 -4.18 23.59
C ALA A 46 -0.63 -4.73 24.39
N SER A 47 -0.38 -5.24 25.58
CA SER A 47 -1.40 -5.85 26.44
C SER A 47 -1.26 -5.38 27.89
N ILE A 48 -2.40 -5.35 28.61
CA ILE A 48 -2.49 -5.16 30.06
C ILE A 48 -3.26 -6.36 30.61
N ASP A 49 -2.71 -7.03 31.62
CA ASP A 49 -3.30 -8.23 32.23
C ASP A 49 -3.78 -9.23 31.15
N GLU A 50 -2.91 -9.49 30.16
CA GLU A 50 -3.17 -10.36 29.00
C GLU A 50 -4.25 -9.86 28.01
N THR A 51 -4.92 -8.77 28.31
CA THR A 51 -5.89 -8.16 27.40
C THR A 51 -5.18 -7.26 26.40
N PRO A 52 -5.29 -7.51 25.09
CA PRO A 52 -4.69 -6.66 24.05
C PRO A 52 -5.34 -5.28 24.02
N ILE A 53 -4.51 -4.22 24.00
CA ILE A 53 -4.96 -2.82 23.96
C ILE A 53 -4.55 -2.09 22.71
N ALA A 54 -3.50 -2.57 22.03
CA ALA A 54 -3.07 -2.04 20.73
C ALA A 54 -2.26 -3.08 19.95
N LYS A 55 -2.21 -2.91 18.63
CA LYS A 55 -1.35 -3.71 17.74
C LYS A 55 -0.73 -2.87 16.64
N LEU A 56 0.46 -3.26 16.19
CA LEU A 56 1.17 -2.65 15.08
C LEU A 56 1.80 -3.74 14.21
N GLN A 57 1.40 -3.80 12.94
CA GLN A 57 1.91 -4.78 11.99
C GLN A 57 2.99 -4.17 11.09
N ALA A 58 4.01 -4.96 10.83
CA ALA A 58 5.09 -4.65 9.92
C ALA A 58 5.40 -5.86 9.03
N VAL A 59 6.10 -5.63 7.93
CA VAL A 59 6.61 -6.71 7.09
C VAL A 59 8.05 -6.45 6.70
N ILE A 60 8.93 -7.43 6.93
CA ILE A 60 10.28 -7.44 6.39
C ILE A 60 10.23 -8.14 5.05
N ARG A 61 10.74 -7.48 4.01
CA ARG A 61 10.89 -8.07 2.69
C ARG A 61 12.28 -7.88 2.12
N ARG A 62 12.70 -8.78 1.24
CA ARG A 62 13.92 -8.60 0.47
C ARG A 62 13.65 -7.62 -0.67
N SER A 63 14.52 -6.65 -0.85
CA SER A 63 14.48 -5.77 -2.02
C SER A 63 15.14 -6.50 -3.18
N VAL A 64 14.44 -6.68 -4.30
CA VAL A 64 14.92 -7.51 -5.43
C VAL A 64 15.68 -6.70 -6.47
N ARG A 65 16.15 -5.49 -6.19
CA ARG A 65 16.81 -4.69 -7.24
C ARG A 65 18.05 -3.98 -6.79
N ILE A 66 19.05 -4.05 -7.67
CA ILE A 66 20.34 -3.33 -7.72
C ILE A 66 21.39 -3.98 -6.83
N PHE A 67 22.56 -4.17 -7.37
CA PHE A 67 23.73 -4.79 -6.74
C PHE A 67 24.15 -4.05 -5.46
N PRO A 68 24.27 -4.73 -4.32
CA PRO A 68 23.92 -6.12 -3.99
C PRO A 68 22.53 -6.24 -3.29
N PRO A 69 21.46 -6.21 -4.01
CA PRO A 69 20.14 -5.92 -3.44
C PRO A 69 19.35 -7.12 -3.01
N SER A 70 19.68 -8.27 -3.47
CA SER A 70 19.08 -9.52 -2.97
C SER A 70 19.38 -9.77 -1.48
N LEU A 71 20.32 -9.01 -0.91
CA LEU A 71 20.74 -9.11 0.49
C LEU A 71 20.13 -8.00 1.36
N ILE A 72 19.59 -6.91 0.79
CA ILE A 72 19.05 -5.80 1.58
C ILE A 72 17.60 -6.08 1.95
N LYS A 73 17.39 -6.39 3.22
CA LYS A 73 16.06 -6.51 3.82
C LYS A 73 15.56 -5.12 4.22
N ARG A 74 14.29 -4.88 3.97
CA ARG A 74 13.58 -3.64 4.31
C ARG A 74 12.34 -3.98 5.11
N CYS A 75 12.13 -3.27 6.22
CA CYS A 75 10.90 -3.33 6.99
C CYS A 75 9.97 -2.22 6.56
N GLU A 76 8.73 -2.54 6.23
CA GLU A 76 7.69 -1.59 5.84
C GLU A 76 6.52 -1.68 6.82
N ILE A 77 6.10 -0.51 7.31
CA ILE A 77 4.95 -0.34 8.19
C ILE A 77 3.96 0.60 7.50
N PHE A 78 2.70 0.21 7.45
CA PHE A 78 1.65 0.98 6.83
C PHE A 78 0.64 1.46 7.89
N GLY A 79 0.62 2.76 8.16
CA GLY A 79 -0.20 3.35 9.23
C GLY A 79 0.52 3.42 10.58
N ILE A 80 -0.27 3.52 11.61
CA ILE A 80 0.19 3.70 13.00
C ILE A 80 -0.23 2.56 13.94
N GLY A 81 -0.80 1.50 13.38
CA GLY A 81 -1.40 0.42 14.17
C GLY A 81 -2.88 0.64 14.49
N GLU A 82 -3.41 -0.18 15.39
CA GLU A 82 -4.79 -0.12 15.88
C GLU A 82 -4.82 -0.11 17.39
N TYR A 83 -5.81 0.59 17.96
CA TYR A 83 -5.93 0.86 19.39
C TYR A 83 -7.31 0.48 19.84
N PHE A 84 -7.40 -0.29 20.94
CA PHE A 84 -8.64 -0.89 21.45
C PHE A 84 -9.02 -0.38 22.84
N ASN A 85 -8.24 0.55 23.39
CA ASN A 85 -8.43 1.07 24.73
C ASN A 85 -8.24 2.58 24.74
N ASP A 86 -9.20 3.30 25.32
CA ASP A 86 -9.20 4.77 25.40
C ASP A 86 -8.52 5.32 26.68
N THR A 87 -8.08 4.44 27.59
CA THR A 87 -7.43 4.84 28.84
C THR A 87 -6.03 5.44 28.62
N TYR A 88 -5.37 4.99 27.56
CA TYR A 88 -4.03 5.46 27.18
C TYR A 88 -4.11 6.25 25.88
N SER A 89 -3.29 7.30 25.78
CA SER A 89 -3.24 8.04 24.51
C SER A 89 -2.66 7.19 23.39
N GLN A 90 -3.19 7.35 22.17
CA GLN A 90 -2.67 6.65 21.00
C GLN A 90 -1.18 6.92 20.75
N GLU A 91 -0.72 8.16 21.04
CA GLU A 91 0.70 8.51 20.88
C GLU A 91 1.59 7.80 21.90
N GLU A 92 1.14 7.62 23.16
CA GLU A 92 1.91 6.87 24.17
C GLU A 92 2.06 5.40 23.77
N LEU A 93 0.94 4.73 23.43
CA LEU A 93 0.98 3.34 22.97
C LEU A 93 1.81 3.17 21.70
N PHE A 94 1.65 4.11 20.76
CA PHE A 94 2.47 4.12 19.55
C PHE A 94 3.95 4.25 19.88
N GLY A 95 4.33 5.13 20.79
CA GLY A 95 5.72 5.32 21.23
C GLY A 95 6.36 4.04 21.74
N LEU A 96 5.65 3.31 22.61
CA LEU A 96 6.11 2.03 23.15
C LEU A 96 6.26 0.97 22.06
N MET A 97 5.24 0.82 21.19
CA MET A 97 5.30 -0.15 20.09
C MET A 97 6.35 0.22 19.05
N LEU A 98 6.55 1.52 18.75
CA LEU A 98 7.57 2.01 17.83
C LEU A 98 8.97 1.66 18.32
N GLU A 99 9.28 1.94 19.58
CA GLU A 99 10.58 1.65 20.19
C GLU A 99 10.85 0.13 20.17
N HIS A 100 9.89 -0.66 20.65
CA HIS A 100 9.98 -2.11 20.68
C HIS A 100 10.17 -2.71 19.27
N LEU A 101 9.31 -2.33 18.32
CA LEU A 101 9.42 -2.79 16.93
C LEU A 101 10.76 -2.41 16.31
N THR A 102 11.22 -1.17 16.54
CA THR A 102 12.49 -0.68 15.99
C THR A 102 13.66 -1.56 16.47
N ASN A 103 13.73 -1.84 17.76
CA ASN A 103 14.78 -2.66 18.35
C ASN A 103 14.75 -4.11 17.85
N GLU A 104 13.55 -4.66 17.63
CA GLU A 104 13.39 -6.01 17.10
C GLU A 104 13.77 -6.12 15.62
N VAL A 105 13.35 -5.17 14.77
CA VAL A 105 13.55 -5.31 13.33
C VAL A 105 14.91 -4.83 12.83
N LEU A 106 15.60 -3.93 13.55
CA LEU A 106 16.96 -3.51 13.18
C LEU A 106 17.98 -4.64 13.23
N LYS A 107 17.69 -5.73 13.94
CA LYS A 107 18.53 -6.94 13.94
C LYS A 107 18.50 -7.63 12.56
N ASP A 108 17.40 -7.53 11.85
CA ASP A 108 17.09 -8.32 10.65
C ASP A 108 17.07 -7.51 9.36
N CYS A 109 16.89 -6.18 9.40
CA CYS A 109 16.75 -5.34 8.22
C CYS A 109 17.72 -4.16 8.22
N PHE A 110 17.99 -3.66 7.00
CA PHE A 110 18.86 -2.51 6.79
C PHE A 110 18.11 -1.18 6.90
N LEU A 111 16.85 -1.17 6.53
CA LEU A 111 16.03 0.03 6.43
C LEU A 111 14.62 -0.24 6.97
N ILE A 112 14.13 0.67 7.81
CA ILE A 112 12.73 0.71 8.24
C ILE A 112 12.06 1.89 7.57
N GLU A 113 10.84 1.72 7.08
CA GLU A 113 10.02 2.76 6.47
C GLU A 113 8.59 2.71 7.04
N PHE A 114 8.15 3.83 7.62
CA PHE A 114 6.75 4.09 7.94
C PHE A 114 6.10 4.93 6.85
N ARG A 115 4.91 4.52 6.42
CA ARG A 115 4.10 5.21 5.40
C ARG A 115 2.64 5.28 5.81
N ASN A 116 1.90 6.15 5.11
CA ASN A 116 0.45 6.29 5.28
C ASN A 116 0.04 6.69 6.70
N LEU A 117 0.75 7.64 7.30
CA LEU A 117 0.39 8.22 8.60
C LEU A 117 -0.89 9.06 8.48
N PRO A 118 -1.72 9.15 9.53
CA PRO A 118 -2.97 9.90 9.52
C PRO A 118 -2.72 11.39 9.27
N THR A 119 -1.70 11.96 9.89
CA THR A 119 -1.28 13.34 9.68
C THR A 119 0.25 13.43 9.56
N ALA A 120 0.75 14.52 8.98
CA ALA A 120 2.20 14.75 8.86
C ALA A 120 2.88 15.01 10.21
N LEU A 121 2.14 15.33 11.26
CA LEU A 121 2.66 15.65 12.58
C LEU A 121 2.54 14.52 13.60
N PHE A 122 1.73 13.51 13.33
CA PHE A 122 1.53 12.40 14.26
C PHE A 122 2.86 11.75 14.65
N GLY A 123 3.07 11.60 15.96
CA GLY A 123 4.25 10.94 16.52
C GLY A 123 5.60 11.59 16.17
N TYR A 124 5.62 12.85 15.71
CA TYR A 124 6.85 13.51 15.24
C TYR A 124 8.00 13.40 16.24
N LYS A 125 7.75 13.74 17.51
CA LYS A 125 8.76 13.68 18.58
C LYS A 125 9.20 12.24 18.85
N LEU A 126 8.27 11.29 18.80
CA LEU A 126 8.52 9.86 19.01
C LEU A 126 9.42 9.26 17.93
N PHE A 127 9.13 9.57 16.67
CA PHE A 127 9.97 9.15 15.55
C PHE A 127 11.38 9.74 15.68
N ARG A 128 11.50 11.04 15.98
CA ARG A 128 12.81 11.71 16.14
C ARG A 128 13.62 11.10 17.30
N ARG A 129 12.97 10.86 18.44
CA ARG A 129 13.60 10.21 19.61
C ARG A 129 14.12 8.81 19.28
N ASN A 130 13.39 8.07 18.45
CA ASN A 130 13.80 6.74 17.99
C ASN A 130 14.75 6.78 16.78
N GLY A 131 15.32 7.93 16.43
CA GLY A 131 16.34 8.10 15.40
C GLY A 131 15.82 8.01 13.97
N TYR A 132 14.53 8.20 13.74
CA TYR A 132 13.97 8.30 12.41
C TYR A 132 14.13 9.72 11.83
N PHE A 133 14.27 9.81 10.51
CA PHE A 133 14.24 11.07 9.78
C PHE A 133 13.06 11.09 8.80
N PRO A 134 12.38 12.25 8.65
CA PRO A 134 11.23 12.38 7.77
C PRO A 134 11.65 12.73 6.35
N ILE A 135 10.93 12.21 5.37
CA ILE A 135 10.95 12.71 4.00
C ILE A 135 9.55 13.14 3.63
N ASN A 136 9.41 14.38 3.15
CA ASN A 136 8.11 14.87 2.68
C ASN A 136 7.65 14.03 1.47
N TRP A 137 6.38 13.65 1.48
CA TRP A 137 5.78 12.80 0.48
C TRP A 137 4.40 13.32 0.08
N ILE A 138 3.99 13.01 -1.14
CA ILE A 138 2.65 13.34 -1.62
C ILE A 138 1.78 12.08 -1.62
N ARG A 139 0.58 12.19 -1.09
CA ARG A 139 -0.53 11.25 -1.28
C ARG A 139 -1.54 11.86 -2.23
N VAL A 140 -2.16 11.04 -3.04
CA VAL A 140 -3.28 11.44 -3.89
C VAL A 140 -4.46 10.52 -3.59
N TYR A 141 -5.59 11.09 -3.28
CA TYR A 141 -6.83 10.34 -3.07
C TYR A 141 -8.02 11.04 -3.71
N ASN A 142 -8.99 10.23 -4.10
CA ASN A 142 -10.30 10.69 -4.56
C ASN A 142 -11.31 10.49 -3.43
N SER A 143 -12.06 11.53 -3.09
CA SER A 143 -13.26 11.38 -2.29
C SER A 143 -14.37 10.85 -3.20
N LEU A 144 -15.04 9.79 -2.76
CA LEU A 144 -16.15 9.17 -3.48
C LEU A 144 -17.50 9.50 -2.87
N HIS A 145 -17.53 10.46 -1.91
CA HIS A 145 -18.76 11.02 -1.38
C HIS A 145 -19.35 12.05 -2.33
N ASN A 146 -20.62 12.31 -2.24
CA ASN A 146 -21.40 13.41 -2.79
C ASN A 146 -21.40 13.54 -4.33
N LEU A 147 -20.29 13.32 -5.01
CA LEU A 147 -20.16 13.41 -6.45
C LEU A 147 -19.63 12.11 -7.02
N SER A 148 -20.19 11.68 -8.14
CA SER A 148 -19.71 10.51 -8.85
C SER A 148 -18.27 10.72 -9.38
N PRO A 149 -17.49 9.67 -9.57
CA PRO A 149 -16.19 9.78 -10.21
C PRO A 149 -16.23 10.47 -11.58
N GLU A 150 -17.33 10.30 -12.34
CA GLU A 150 -17.48 10.90 -13.66
C GLU A 150 -17.58 12.42 -13.62
N GLU A 151 -18.23 12.98 -12.59
CA GLU A 151 -18.36 14.43 -12.39
C GLU A 151 -17.03 15.08 -11.99
N ARG A 152 -16.13 14.30 -11.40
CA ARG A 152 -14.80 14.77 -10.95
C ARG A 152 -13.72 14.66 -12.02
N LEU A 153 -13.99 13.96 -13.13
CA LEU A 153 -13.02 13.79 -14.20
C LEU A 153 -12.69 15.09 -14.92
N GLU A 154 -11.41 15.32 -15.19
CA GLU A 154 -11.05 16.32 -16.19
C GLU A 154 -11.65 15.97 -17.57
N SER A 155 -12.06 17.00 -18.33
CA SER A 155 -12.68 16.84 -19.65
C SER A 155 -11.88 15.96 -20.62
N LYS A 156 -10.55 16.01 -20.51
CA LYS A 156 -9.64 15.15 -21.29
C LYS A 156 -9.84 13.67 -20.95
N ARG A 157 -9.96 13.32 -19.66
CA ARG A 157 -10.16 11.93 -19.22
C ARG A 157 -11.53 11.42 -19.60
N LYS A 158 -12.55 12.23 -19.41
CA LYS A 158 -13.92 11.90 -19.82
C LYS A 158 -13.98 11.56 -21.32
N ARG A 159 -13.36 12.39 -22.16
CA ARG A 159 -13.28 12.12 -23.63
C ARG A 159 -12.53 10.83 -23.94
N GLN A 160 -11.41 10.54 -23.26
CA GLN A 160 -10.65 9.33 -23.46
C GLN A 160 -11.43 8.07 -23.10
N ILE A 161 -12.13 8.08 -21.96
CA ILE A 161 -12.94 6.96 -21.47
C ILE A 161 -14.09 6.69 -22.45
N ASN A 162 -14.86 7.73 -22.82
CA ASN A 162 -15.98 7.61 -23.76
C ASN A 162 -15.52 7.09 -25.14
N ARG A 163 -14.37 7.58 -25.63
CA ARG A 163 -13.78 7.09 -26.87
C ARG A 163 -13.42 5.61 -26.76
N SER A 164 -12.81 5.19 -25.67
CA SER A 164 -12.40 3.78 -25.49
C SER A 164 -13.62 2.86 -25.50
N PHE A 165 -14.69 3.21 -24.77
CA PHE A 165 -15.94 2.44 -24.80
C PHE A 165 -16.57 2.40 -26.20
N LYS A 166 -16.61 3.55 -26.91
CA LYS A 166 -17.11 3.60 -28.29
C LYS A 166 -16.38 2.66 -29.24
N TYR A 167 -15.10 2.40 -29.01
CA TYR A 167 -14.30 1.46 -29.78
C TYR A 167 -14.38 0.00 -29.27
N GLY A 168 -15.27 -0.30 -28.32
CA GLY A 168 -15.50 -1.66 -27.84
C GLY A 168 -14.51 -2.14 -26.78
N VAL A 169 -13.87 -1.22 -26.05
CA VAL A 169 -13.13 -1.59 -24.84
C VAL A 169 -14.08 -1.98 -23.73
N THR A 170 -13.84 -3.09 -23.06
CA THR A 170 -14.62 -3.58 -21.93
C THR A 170 -13.78 -3.62 -20.65
N LEU A 171 -14.45 -3.41 -19.52
CA LEU A 171 -13.87 -3.49 -18.18
C LEU A 171 -14.49 -4.66 -17.45
N GLN A 172 -13.69 -5.52 -16.87
CA GLN A 172 -14.15 -6.72 -16.17
C GLN A 172 -13.27 -6.99 -14.94
N GLU A 173 -13.88 -7.49 -13.87
CA GLU A 173 -13.12 -8.14 -12.81
C GLU A 173 -12.60 -9.49 -13.30
N ALA A 174 -11.33 -9.79 -13.05
CA ALA A 174 -10.71 -11.06 -13.44
C ALA A 174 -11.23 -12.18 -12.51
N GLN A 175 -12.22 -12.93 -12.97
CA GLN A 175 -12.79 -14.04 -12.22
C GLN A 175 -12.08 -15.36 -12.50
N THR A 176 -11.62 -15.58 -13.75
CA THR A 176 -10.95 -16.80 -14.16
C THR A 176 -9.47 -16.79 -13.78
N GLU A 177 -8.92 -17.95 -13.44
CA GLU A 177 -7.50 -18.11 -13.16
C GLU A 177 -6.61 -17.77 -14.38
N GLU A 178 -7.13 -17.97 -15.59
CA GLU A 178 -6.45 -17.60 -16.83
C GLU A 178 -6.31 -16.08 -16.97
N ASP A 179 -7.37 -15.31 -16.73
CA ASP A 179 -7.35 -13.85 -16.74
C ASP A 179 -6.38 -13.32 -15.67
N LYS A 180 -6.43 -13.87 -14.45
CA LYS A 180 -5.50 -13.49 -13.36
C LYS A 180 -4.06 -13.77 -13.73
N LYS A 181 -3.77 -14.95 -14.28
CA LYS A 181 -2.43 -15.34 -14.72
C LYS A 181 -1.92 -14.43 -15.82
N THR A 182 -2.73 -14.18 -16.84
CA THR A 182 -2.39 -13.30 -17.95
C THR A 182 -2.14 -11.87 -17.49
N PHE A 183 -3.02 -11.34 -16.62
CA PHE A 183 -2.84 -10.04 -15.98
C PHE A 183 -1.49 -9.94 -15.25
N LEU A 184 -1.15 -10.92 -14.42
CA LEU A 184 0.09 -10.92 -13.63
C LEU A 184 1.34 -11.01 -14.54
N GLN A 185 1.29 -11.78 -15.61
CA GLN A 185 2.37 -11.85 -16.60
C GLN A 185 2.61 -10.49 -17.25
N LEU A 186 1.56 -9.83 -17.75
CA LEU A 186 1.65 -8.52 -18.37
C LEU A 186 2.09 -7.44 -17.37
N LEU A 187 1.58 -7.49 -16.15
CA LEU A 187 1.97 -6.59 -15.07
C LEU A 187 3.46 -6.74 -14.75
N LYS A 188 3.96 -7.98 -14.60
CA LYS A 188 5.37 -8.27 -14.34
C LYS A 188 6.26 -7.76 -15.49
N LEU A 189 5.86 -7.99 -16.74
CA LEU A 189 6.58 -7.49 -17.90
C LEU A 189 6.64 -5.95 -17.92
N HIS A 190 5.53 -5.27 -17.61
CA HIS A 190 5.47 -3.83 -17.54
C HIS A 190 6.37 -3.24 -16.44
N TYR A 191 6.46 -3.89 -15.27
CA TYR A 191 7.28 -3.44 -14.16
C TYR A 191 8.74 -3.87 -14.29
N SER A 192 9.06 -5.00 -14.92
CA SER A 192 10.44 -5.45 -15.15
C SER A 192 11.22 -4.48 -16.04
N SER A 193 10.53 -3.74 -16.91
CA SER A 193 11.15 -2.70 -17.74
C SER A 193 11.48 -1.41 -16.96
N LYS A 194 11.05 -1.30 -15.70
CA LYS A 194 11.29 -0.12 -14.85
C LYS A 194 12.32 -0.45 -13.78
N LEU A 195 13.58 -0.14 -14.04
CA LEU A 195 14.76 -0.45 -13.22
C LEU A 195 14.67 -0.08 -11.71
N ARG A 196 13.70 0.75 -11.30
CA ARG A 196 13.61 1.26 -9.93
C ARG A 196 12.39 0.81 -9.13
N LYS A 197 11.49 -0.01 -9.70
CA LYS A 197 10.29 -0.45 -8.99
C LYS A 197 10.40 -1.92 -8.61
N HIS A 198 10.33 -2.18 -7.31
CA HIS A 198 10.19 -3.56 -6.82
C HIS A 198 8.85 -4.12 -7.27
N PHE A 199 8.88 -5.29 -7.92
CA PHE A 199 7.70 -6.08 -8.21
C PHE A 199 7.64 -7.22 -7.17
N PRO A 200 6.52 -7.36 -6.44
CA PRO A 200 6.36 -8.42 -5.45
C PRO A 200 6.41 -9.81 -6.08
N ASP A 201 6.61 -10.83 -5.26
CA ASP A 201 6.50 -12.22 -5.69
C ASP A 201 5.10 -12.52 -6.22
N THR A 202 4.99 -13.36 -7.24
CA THR A 202 3.71 -13.72 -7.87
C THR A 202 2.79 -14.42 -6.87
N LYS A 203 3.37 -15.17 -5.91
CA LYS A 203 2.63 -15.86 -4.84
C LYS A 203 1.84 -14.88 -3.98
N LEU A 204 2.38 -13.67 -3.72
CA LEU A 204 1.65 -12.63 -2.99
C LEU A 204 0.32 -12.31 -3.64
N PHE A 205 0.32 -12.07 -4.95
CA PHE A 205 -0.91 -11.75 -5.69
C PHE A 205 -1.90 -12.91 -5.67
N GLN A 206 -1.40 -14.14 -5.84
CA GLN A 206 -2.24 -15.34 -5.80
C GLN A 206 -2.95 -15.46 -4.45
N LEU A 207 -2.20 -15.33 -3.34
CA LEU A 207 -2.76 -15.43 -1.99
C LEU A 207 -3.76 -14.29 -1.72
N LEU A 208 -3.45 -13.06 -2.11
CA LEU A 208 -4.34 -11.92 -1.94
C LEU A 208 -5.65 -12.03 -2.73
N THR A 209 -5.65 -12.78 -3.85
CA THR A 209 -6.85 -12.98 -4.70
C THR A 209 -7.59 -14.29 -4.43
N GLN A 210 -7.08 -15.15 -3.57
CA GLN A 210 -7.70 -16.41 -3.15
C GLN A 210 -8.76 -16.18 -2.07
N GLY A 211 -9.75 -15.40 -2.26
CA GLY A 211 -10.88 -15.13 -1.37
C GLY A 211 -10.82 -15.65 0.07
N SER A 212 -11.00 -14.77 1.01
CA SER A 212 -11.26 -15.06 2.41
C SER A 212 -12.75 -15.40 2.61
N THR A 213 -13.09 -16.05 3.71
CA THR A 213 -14.48 -16.29 4.15
C THR A 213 -15.29 -15.01 4.36
N THR A 214 -14.61 -13.86 4.51
CA THR A 214 -15.21 -12.53 4.73
C THR A 214 -15.26 -11.65 3.48
N GLY A 215 -14.82 -12.17 2.33
CA GLY A 215 -14.73 -11.42 1.07
C GLY A 215 -13.26 -11.21 0.63
N SER A 216 -13.05 -11.00 -0.65
CA SER A 216 -11.70 -10.79 -1.18
C SER A 216 -11.15 -9.43 -0.76
N ILE A 217 -10.00 -9.42 -0.06
CA ILE A 217 -9.28 -8.19 0.32
C ILE A 217 -8.61 -7.49 -0.86
N SER A 218 -8.60 -8.14 -2.02
CA SER A 218 -8.04 -7.56 -3.24
C SER A 218 -8.82 -8.00 -4.49
N ARG A 219 -8.71 -7.19 -5.54
CA ARG A 219 -9.35 -7.46 -6.84
C ARG A 219 -8.43 -7.09 -7.98
N ILE A 220 -8.57 -7.83 -9.07
CA ILE A 220 -7.92 -7.55 -10.34
C ILE A 220 -8.97 -7.10 -11.34
N PHE A 221 -8.75 -5.95 -11.96
CA PHE A 221 -9.56 -5.48 -13.08
C PHE A 221 -8.78 -5.57 -14.36
N THR A 222 -9.40 -6.13 -15.39
CA THR A 222 -8.84 -6.24 -16.73
C THR A 222 -9.53 -5.28 -17.68
N VAL A 223 -8.74 -4.67 -18.54
CA VAL A 223 -9.19 -3.87 -19.68
C VAL A 223 -9.02 -4.72 -20.91
N LYS A 224 -10.12 -5.10 -21.56
CA LYS A 224 -10.11 -5.98 -22.74
C LYS A 224 -10.53 -5.23 -24.00
N TYR A 225 -9.90 -5.57 -25.10
CA TYR A 225 -10.28 -5.18 -26.46
C TYR A 225 -10.19 -6.41 -27.36
N LYS A 226 -11.32 -6.77 -28.04
CA LYS A 226 -11.44 -7.99 -28.85
C LYS A 226 -10.94 -9.24 -28.08
N ASN A 227 -11.38 -9.38 -26.83
CA ASN A 227 -11.00 -10.44 -25.89
C ASN A 227 -9.51 -10.49 -25.45
N ILE A 228 -8.69 -9.53 -25.89
CA ILE A 228 -7.28 -9.43 -25.50
C ILE A 228 -7.17 -8.47 -24.31
N ILE A 229 -6.44 -8.85 -23.27
CA ILE A 229 -6.12 -7.97 -22.14
C ILE A 229 -5.09 -6.93 -22.60
N ILE A 230 -5.49 -5.67 -22.67
CA ILE A 230 -4.65 -4.53 -23.07
C ILE A 230 -4.20 -3.66 -21.90
N GLY A 231 -4.74 -3.88 -20.72
CA GLY A 231 -4.41 -3.17 -19.49
C GLY A 231 -5.13 -3.75 -18.29
N GLY A 232 -4.88 -3.19 -17.13
CA GLY A 232 -5.60 -3.56 -15.92
C GLY A 232 -4.99 -2.97 -14.66
N SER A 233 -5.64 -3.23 -13.53
CA SER A 233 -5.28 -2.73 -12.21
C SER A 233 -5.46 -3.80 -11.12
N PHE A 234 -4.63 -3.68 -10.09
CA PHE A 234 -4.73 -4.47 -8.87
C PHE A 234 -5.03 -3.54 -7.70
N CYS A 235 -6.13 -3.80 -7.02
CA CYS A 235 -6.62 -3.00 -5.91
C CYS A 235 -6.67 -3.82 -4.62
N MET A 236 -6.44 -3.16 -3.49
CA MET A 236 -6.68 -3.69 -2.16
C MET A 236 -7.75 -2.85 -1.47
N TYR A 237 -8.51 -3.47 -0.59
CA TYR A 237 -9.64 -2.86 0.08
C TYR A 237 -9.48 -2.92 1.59
N SER A 238 -9.73 -1.82 2.26
CA SER A 238 -9.81 -1.70 3.72
C SER A 238 -11.18 -1.16 4.10
N CYS A 239 -11.51 -1.08 5.37
CA CYS A 239 -12.85 -0.70 5.82
C CYS A 239 -13.35 0.63 5.25
N ASP A 240 -12.47 1.64 5.11
CA ASP A 240 -12.84 3.01 4.72
C ASP A 240 -12.29 3.45 3.37
N ARG A 241 -11.46 2.64 2.70
CA ARG A 241 -10.85 3.03 1.44
C ARG A 241 -10.37 1.89 0.57
N ALA A 242 -10.41 2.14 -0.73
CA ALA A 242 -9.80 1.30 -1.74
C ALA A 242 -8.43 1.87 -2.15
N TYR A 243 -7.45 1.00 -2.35
CA TYR A 243 -6.08 1.36 -2.73
C TYR A 243 -5.75 0.83 -4.12
N LEU A 244 -5.34 1.71 -5.02
CA LEU A 244 -4.71 1.28 -6.27
C LEU A 244 -3.24 0.92 -6.01
N CYS A 245 -2.94 -0.37 -5.99
CA CYS A 245 -1.59 -0.87 -5.73
C CYS A 245 -0.75 -0.90 -7.00
N PHE A 246 -1.31 -1.43 -8.08
CA PHE A 246 -0.63 -1.59 -9.37
C PHE A 246 -1.58 -1.31 -10.52
N SER A 247 -1.05 -0.76 -11.60
CA SER A 247 -1.79 -0.62 -12.86
C SER A 247 -0.83 -0.63 -14.04
N PHE A 248 -1.29 -1.15 -15.16
CA PHE A 248 -0.56 -1.10 -16.42
C PHE A 248 -1.50 -0.91 -17.61
N GLY A 249 -0.92 -0.54 -18.75
CA GLY A 249 -1.63 -0.51 -20.01
C GLY A 249 -0.64 -0.56 -21.17
N LEU A 250 -0.95 -1.32 -22.19
CA LEU A 250 -0.14 -1.54 -23.39
C LEU A 250 -0.20 -0.32 -24.34
N ARG A 251 0.31 0.82 -23.83
CA ARG A 251 0.23 2.12 -24.53
C ARG A 251 0.92 2.14 -25.88
N LYS A 252 1.99 1.37 -26.08
CA LYS A 252 2.73 1.37 -27.35
C LYS A 252 1.89 0.79 -28.48
N THR A 253 1.14 -0.27 -28.19
CA THR A 253 0.34 -1.01 -29.18
C THR A 253 -1.08 -0.43 -29.30
N PHE A 254 -1.69 -0.01 -28.19
CA PHE A 254 -3.08 0.41 -28.12
C PHE A 254 -3.24 1.85 -27.63
N ALA A 255 -2.37 2.78 -28.09
CA ALA A 255 -2.35 4.18 -27.63
C ALA A 255 -3.72 4.87 -27.75
N TRP A 256 -4.44 4.62 -28.84
CA TRP A 256 -5.73 5.21 -29.19
C TRP A 256 -6.89 4.72 -28.31
N LEU A 257 -6.75 3.57 -27.63
CA LEU A 257 -7.71 2.99 -26.68
C LEU A 257 -7.43 3.39 -25.22
N HIS A 258 -6.41 4.20 -24.97
CA HIS A 258 -6.08 4.73 -23.65
C HIS A 258 -6.06 3.69 -22.50
N PRO A 259 -5.39 2.52 -22.65
CA PRO A 259 -5.52 1.40 -21.70
C PRO A 259 -5.13 1.74 -20.25
N ASN A 260 -4.16 2.64 -20.02
CA ASN A 260 -3.81 3.10 -18.67
C ASN A 260 -4.95 3.92 -18.03
N THR A 261 -5.64 4.74 -18.82
CA THR A 261 -6.81 5.51 -18.35
C THR A 261 -7.93 4.55 -17.95
N MET A 262 -8.20 3.57 -18.81
CA MET A 262 -9.25 2.57 -18.57
C MET A 262 -8.92 1.68 -17.37
N ALA A 263 -7.65 1.34 -17.14
CA ALA A 263 -7.24 0.54 -15.98
C ALA A 263 -7.50 1.25 -14.64
N ILE A 264 -7.19 2.55 -14.55
CA ILE A 264 -7.52 3.34 -13.35
C ILE A 264 -9.03 3.54 -13.22
N TRP A 265 -9.69 3.79 -14.33
CA TRP A 265 -11.13 4.01 -14.35
C TRP A 265 -11.90 2.80 -13.84
N ALA A 266 -11.52 1.59 -14.25
CA ALA A 266 -12.13 0.35 -13.77
C ALA A 266 -12.08 0.22 -12.24
N ALA A 267 -10.92 0.49 -11.66
CA ALA A 267 -10.72 0.42 -10.21
C ALA A 267 -11.50 1.50 -9.44
N LEU A 268 -11.53 2.71 -10.00
CA LEU A 268 -12.19 3.86 -9.38
C LEU A 268 -13.72 3.69 -9.36
N ILE A 269 -14.28 3.22 -10.46
CA ILE A 269 -15.73 2.96 -10.56
C ILE A 269 -16.15 1.80 -9.65
N ASP A 270 -15.37 0.72 -9.58
CA ASP A 270 -15.69 -0.39 -8.67
C ASP A 270 -15.68 0.07 -7.20
N ALA A 271 -14.69 0.85 -6.80
CA ALA A 271 -14.63 1.39 -5.45
C ALA A 271 -15.84 2.27 -5.12
N TYR A 272 -16.27 3.09 -6.07
CA TYR A 272 -17.47 3.93 -5.92
C TYR A 272 -18.75 3.09 -5.82
N GLN A 273 -18.94 2.12 -6.72
CA GLN A 273 -20.10 1.23 -6.73
C GLN A 273 -20.24 0.39 -5.48
N ARG A 274 -19.11 0.07 -4.83
CA ARG A 274 -19.07 -0.65 -3.54
C ARG A 274 -19.26 0.24 -2.33
N GLY A 275 -19.42 1.57 -2.52
CA GLY A 275 -19.66 2.52 -1.44
C GLY A 275 -18.42 2.87 -0.63
N TYR A 276 -17.21 2.65 -1.14
CA TYR A 276 -16.01 3.12 -0.46
C TYR A 276 -15.97 4.65 -0.44
N PRO A 277 -15.75 5.27 0.73
CA PRO A 277 -15.70 6.73 0.82
C PRO A 277 -14.46 7.34 0.15
N HIS A 278 -13.38 6.58 0.02
CA HIS A 278 -12.12 7.07 -0.53
C HIS A 278 -11.44 6.05 -1.45
N PHE A 279 -10.82 6.56 -2.51
CA PHE A 279 -9.92 5.81 -3.39
C PHE A 279 -8.54 6.44 -3.35
N GLU A 280 -7.51 5.68 -3.01
CA GLU A 280 -6.16 6.19 -2.79
C GLU A 280 -5.14 5.58 -3.74
N PHE A 281 -4.24 6.44 -4.26
CA PHE A 281 -3.07 6.01 -5.03
C PHE A 281 -1.86 5.88 -4.09
N ILE A 282 -1.33 4.67 -3.96
CA ILE A 282 -0.30 4.34 -2.94
C ILE A 282 0.98 5.17 -3.07
N ASP A 283 1.35 5.59 -4.29
CA ASP A 283 2.63 6.27 -4.51
C ASP A 283 2.53 7.41 -5.52
N ALA A 284 2.43 8.63 -5.01
CA ALA A 284 2.42 9.85 -5.82
C ALA A 284 3.78 10.59 -5.85
N GLY A 285 4.78 10.10 -5.12
CA GLY A 285 6.18 10.55 -5.15
C GLY A 285 6.48 11.79 -4.31
N LEU A 286 7.69 12.31 -4.49
CA LEU A 286 8.22 13.45 -3.74
C LEU A 286 7.59 14.77 -4.21
N PRO A 287 7.34 15.76 -3.28
CA PRO A 287 6.67 17.02 -3.61
C PRO A 287 7.37 17.82 -4.72
N PHE A 288 8.68 17.88 -4.68
CA PHE A 288 9.49 18.75 -5.56
C PHE A 288 9.81 18.12 -6.92
N GLN A 289 9.49 16.85 -7.14
CA GLN A 289 9.71 16.22 -8.43
C GLN A 289 8.49 16.38 -9.33
N LYS A 290 8.72 16.85 -10.57
CA LYS A 290 7.72 16.82 -11.64
C LYS A 290 7.50 15.36 -12.05
N VAL A 291 6.49 14.72 -11.50
CA VAL A 291 6.16 13.33 -11.81
C VAL A 291 4.95 13.32 -12.74
N GLY A 292 5.16 12.96 -14.00
CA GLY A 292 4.06 12.87 -14.99
C GLY A 292 2.93 11.93 -14.55
N TYR A 293 3.26 10.91 -13.78
CA TYR A 293 2.26 10.01 -13.16
C TYR A 293 1.36 10.75 -12.16
N ARG A 294 1.88 11.69 -11.38
CA ARG A 294 1.06 12.49 -10.44
C ARG A 294 0.01 13.32 -11.14
N ASN A 295 0.39 14.05 -12.19
CA ASN A 295 -0.56 14.81 -12.99
C ASN A 295 -1.59 13.90 -13.67
N PHE A 296 -1.17 12.70 -14.07
CA PHE A 296 -2.06 11.71 -14.64
C PHE A 296 -3.12 11.24 -13.63
N ILE A 297 -2.74 10.89 -12.39
CA ILE A 297 -3.71 10.44 -11.37
C ILE A 297 -4.59 11.59 -10.86
N LEU A 298 -4.06 12.81 -10.74
CA LEU A 298 -4.85 14.00 -10.37
C LEU A 298 -5.96 14.28 -11.36
N SER A 299 -5.76 14.00 -12.65
CA SER A 299 -6.77 14.23 -13.68
C SER A 299 -8.01 13.32 -13.58
N PHE A 300 -8.03 12.38 -12.66
CA PHE A 300 -9.23 11.62 -12.26
C PHE A 300 -10.03 12.30 -11.13
N GLY A 301 -9.75 13.55 -10.81
CA GLY A 301 -10.43 14.30 -9.76
C GLY A 301 -9.84 14.11 -8.36
N GLY A 302 -8.64 13.58 -8.29
CA GLY A 302 -7.93 13.37 -7.03
C GLY A 302 -7.46 14.68 -6.39
N LYS A 303 -7.34 14.67 -5.06
CA LYS A 303 -6.72 15.73 -4.27
C LYS A 303 -5.36 15.24 -3.79
N GLN A 304 -4.37 16.15 -3.87
CA GLN A 304 -3.06 15.85 -3.30
C GLN A 304 -2.96 16.40 -1.88
N VAL A 305 -2.35 15.61 -0.99
CA VAL A 305 -2.10 15.96 0.38
C VAL A 305 -0.63 15.73 0.69
N SER A 306 -0.04 16.71 1.37
CA SER A 306 1.32 16.56 1.89
C SER A 306 1.32 15.63 3.10
N THR A 307 2.23 14.69 3.12
CA THR A 307 2.44 13.76 4.21
C THR A 307 3.93 13.56 4.46
N ARG A 308 4.28 12.73 5.40
CA ARG A 308 5.65 12.33 5.66
C ARG A 308 5.77 10.81 5.63
N ARG A 309 6.92 10.35 5.12
CA ARG A 309 7.40 8.99 5.38
C ARG A 309 8.58 9.09 6.31
N TRP A 310 8.67 8.15 7.23
CA TRP A 310 9.76 8.11 8.19
C TRP A 310 10.67 6.95 7.90
N PHE A 311 11.97 7.23 7.92
CA PHE A 311 12.99 6.26 7.57
C PHE A 311 14.01 6.14 8.70
N ARG A 312 14.50 4.93 8.94
CA ARG A 312 15.59 4.65 9.83
C ARG A 312 16.49 3.57 9.23
N PHE A 313 17.77 3.89 9.06
CA PHE A 313 18.79 2.91 8.69
C PHE A 313 19.30 2.17 9.90
N ARG A 314 19.76 0.91 9.71
CA ARG A 314 20.39 0.11 10.74
C ARG A 314 21.67 0.77 11.26
N TRP A 315 22.51 1.26 10.35
CA TRP A 315 23.78 1.88 10.69
C TRP A 315 23.60 3.35 11.03
N GLU A 316 24.03 3.69 12.24
CA GLU A 316 23.84 5.03 12.81
C GLU A 316 24.52 6.14 11.99
N TRP A 317 25.72 5.86 11.44
CA TRP A 317 26.43 6.83 10.61
C TRP A 317 25.68 7.19 9.31
N ILE A 318 25.08 6.18 8.65
CA ILE A 318 24.22 6.41 7.48
C ILE A 318 22.99 7.21 7.91
N ASN A 319 22.37 6.81 9.02
CA ASN A 319 21.18 7.48 9.54
C ASN A 319 21.47 8.97 9.83
N LYS A 320 22.59 9.30 10.47
CA LYS A 320 23.02 10.68 10.71
C LYS A 320 23.27 11.47 9.42
N LEU A 321 23.88 10.84 8.40
CA LEU A 321 24.11 11.46 7.09
C LEU A 321 22.78 11.86 6.43
N PHE A 322 21.83 10.92 6.35
CA PHE A 322 20.53 11.18 5.74
C PHE A 322 19.67 12.15 6.57
N THR A 323 19.78 12.12 7.89
CA THR A 323 19.14 13.10 8.76
C THR A 323 19.59 14.53 8.42
N LYS A 324 20.91 14.75 8.17
CA LYS A 324 21.42 16.06 7.77
C LYS A 324 20.98 16.50 6.36
N LEU A 325 20.77 15.55 5.44
CA LEU A 325 20.36 15.84 4.07
C LEU A 325 18.87 16.21 3.95
N TYR A 326 18.03 15.73 4.88
CA TYR A 326 16.56 15.90 4.84
C TYR A 326 16.01 16.75 6.00
N GLN A 327 16.85 17.33 6.79
CA GLN A 327 16.52 18.41 7.72
C GLN A 327 16.55 19.77 7.01
#